data_10b5978f7d0199e1b9faeb3a9d6fd9d5
#
_entry.id   10b5978f7d0199e1b9faeb3a9d6fd9d5
#
_cell.length_a   1.000
_cell.length_b   1.000
_cell.length_c   1.000
_cell.angle_alpha   90.00
_cell.angle_beta   90.00
_cell.angle_gamma   90.00
#
_symmetry.space_group_name_H-M   'P 1'
#
loop_
_entity.id
_entity.type
_entity.pdbx_description
1 polymer ?
#
loop_
_entity_poly.entity_id
_entity_poly.type
_entity_poly.pdbx_seq_one_letter_code
_entity_poly.pdbx_strand_id
1 'polypeptide(L)'
;MVIHSDEVPQEAQPERSMVLRRVINADRHSAAISVTWVRITGHHDRVVNQDCDRVYYVIEGAGRFQVGDGAPVEAVAGGDFVFIPRGTPYEFDGNMLYLVMNGPAFRAGSDAVLPRAL
;
A
#
# COMPACT_ATOMS: atom_id res chain seq x y z
N MET A 1 -9.43 20.56 -5.12
CA MET A 1 -10.73 19.89 -4.93
C MET A 1 -10.75 19.16 -3.60
N VAL A 2 -11.93 18.98 -3.02
CA VAL A 2 -12.10 18.18 -1.80
C VAL A 2 -12.70 16.84 -2.19
N ILE A 3 -12.15 15.75 -1.64
CA ILE A 3 -12.64 14.40 -1.85
C ILE A 3 -13.02 13.83 -0.48
N HIS A 4 -14.30 13.47 -0.34
CA HIS A 4 -14.78 12.79 0.87
C HIS A 4 -14.57 11.29 0.69
N SER A 5 -13.69 10.70 1.47
CA SER A 5 -13.27 9.30 1.27
C SER A 5 -14.41 8.31 1.43
N ASP A 6 -15.40 8.61 2.29
CA ASP A 6 -16.58 7.77 2.49
C ASP A 6 -17.52 7.76 1.28
N GLU A 7 -17.37 8.70 0.36
CA GLU A 7 -18.11 8.74 -0.90
C GLU A 7 -17.38 8.04 -2.05
N VAL A 8 -16.11 7.67 -1.86
CA VAL A 8 -15.33 6.90 -2.85
C VAL A 8 -15.77 5.44 -2.76
N PRO A 9 -16.12 4.80 -3.89
CA PRO A 9 -16.57 3.41 -3.88
C PRO A 9 -15.54 2.48 -3.25
N GLN A 10 -16.01 1.53 -2.43
CA GLN A 10 -15.18 0.45 -1.92
C GLN A 10 -15.00 -0.63 -2.97
N GLU A 11 -13.79 -1.17 -3.01
CA GLU A 11 -13.44 -2.31 -3.82
C GLU A 11 -12.95 -3.41 -2.86
N ALA A 12 -13.64 -4.55 -2.85
CA ALA A 12 -13.22 -5.69 -2.04
C ALA A 12 -12.30 -6.58 -2.85
N GLN A 13 -11.19 -6.96 -2.25
CA GLN A 13 -10.25 -7.95 -2.80
C GLN A 13 -10.06 -9.06 -1.74
N PRO A 14 -11.05 -9.96 -1.60
CA PRO A 14 -11.04 -10.97 -0.54
C PRO A 14 -9.85 -11.93 -0.66
N GLU A 15 -9.40 -12.22 -1.87
CA GLU A 15 -8.19 -13.05 -2.11
C GLU A 15 -6.91 -12.41 -1.57
N ARG A 16 -6.93 -11.10 -1.32
CA ARG A 16 -5.80 -10.34 -0.75
C ARG A 16 -6.10 -9.86 0.67
N SER A 17 -7.23 -10.27 1.25
CA SER A 17 -7.65 -9.83 2.58
C SER A 17 -7.78 -8.31 2.72
N MET A 18 -8.20 -7.63 1.64
CA MET A 18 -8.25 -6.18 1.60
C MET A 18 -9.61 -5.65 1.17
N VAL A 19 -9.93 -4.47 1.70
CA VAL A 19 -10.96 -3.57 1.18
C VAL A 19 -10.29 -2.22 0.93
N LEU A 20 -10.50 -1.64 -0.23
CA LEU A 20 -9.81 -0.41 -0.58
C LEU A 20 -10.71 0.63 -1.25
N ARG A 21 -10.25 1.88 -1.18
CA ARG A 21 -10.86 3.04 -1.87
C ARG A 21 -9.74 3.78 -2.60
N ARG A 22 -9.88 3.92 -3.92
CA ARG A 22 -8.91 4.63 -4.76
C ARG A 22 -9.24 6.12 -4.74
N VAL A 23 -8.69 6.83 -3.76
CA VAL A 23 -9.09 8.21 -3.47
C VAL A 23 -8.54 9.18 -4.51
N ILE A 24 -7.25 9.08 -4.82
CA ILE A 24 -6.60 9.87 -5.87
C ILE A 24 -5.90 8.91 -6.82
N ASN A 25 -6.18 9.03 -8.11
CA ASN A 25 -5.65 8.12 -9.12
C ASN A 25 -5.34 8.83 -10.44
N ALA A 26 -4.59 8.14 -11.30
CA ALA A 26 -4.12 8.69 -12.56
C ALA A 26 -5.28 9.00 -13.54
N ASP A 27 -6.32 8.18 -13.53
CA ASP A 27 -7.42 8.32 -14.49
C ASP A 27 -8.28 9.55 -14.22
N ARG A 28 -8.46 9.91 -12.96
CA ARG A 28 -9.38 10.97 -12.55
C ARG A 28 -8.70 12.25 -12.07
N HIS A 29 -7.44 12.19 -11.63
CA HIS A 29 -6.81 13.32 -10.95
C HIS A 29 -5.46 13.70 -11.53
N SER A 30 -4.42 12.87 -11.38
CA SER A 30 -3.05 13.24 -11.71
C SER A 30 -2.20 12.01 -11.99
N ALA A 31 -1.32 12.12 -12.97
CA ALA A 31 -0.32 11.08 -13.23
C ALA A 31 0.87 11.16 -12.25
N ALA A 32 0.95 12.21 -11.44
CA ALA A 32 2.11 12.45 -10.57
C ALA A 32 1.99 11.79 -9.20
N ILE A 33 0.77 11.50 -8.75
CA ILE A 33 0.54 10.94 -7.40
C ILE A 33 -0.74 10.13 -7.36
N SER A 34 -0.75 9.06 -6.56
CA SER A 34 -1.97 8.35 -6.20
C SER A 34 -2.04 8.13 -4.70
N VAL A 35 -3.27 8.05 -4.18
CA VAL A 35 -3.55 7.78 -2.76
C VAL A 35 -4.67 6.76 -2.69
N THR A 36 -4.41 5.65 -2.00
CA THR A 36 -5.39 4.61 -1.76
C THR A 36 -5.58 4.40 -0.26
N TRP A 37 -6.82 4.42 0.17
CA TRP A 37 -7.24 4.05 1.52
C TRP A 37 -7.45 2.53 1.54
N VAL A 38 -6.87 1.82 2.51
CA VAL A 38 -6.92 0.35 2.57
C VAL A 38 -7.12 -0.13 4.00
N ARG A 39 -8.03 -1.10 4.15
CA ARG A 39 -8.11 -1.95 5.33
C ARG A 39 -7.63 -3.34 4.95
N ILE A 40 -6.60 -3.82 5.64
CA ILE A 40 -6.07 -5.17 5.48
C ILE A 40 -6.27 -5.98 6.76
N THR A 41 -6.57 -7.26 6.60
CA THR A 41 -6.71 -8.23 7.71
C THR A 41 -5.98 -9.51 7.35
N GLY A 42 -4.66 -9.44 7.17
CA GLY A 42 -3.87 -10.60 6.80
C GLY A 42 -2.56 -10.23 6.12
N HIS A 43 -2.14 -11.07 5.20
CA HIS A 43 -0.85 -10.98 4.52
C HIS A 43 -1.01 -10.23 3.19
N HIS A 44 -0.12 -9.25 2.97
CA HIS A 44 0.06 -8.60 1.68
C HIS A 44 1.17 -9.30 0.92
N ASP A 45 0.93 -9.60 -0.37
CA ASP A 45 1.94 -10.22 -1.22
C ASP A 45 3.27 -9.49 -1.17
N ARG A 46 4.35 -10.26 -1.31
CA ARG A 46 5.66 -9.69 -1.57
C ARG A 46 5.69 -9.14 -2.98
N VAL A 47 5.99 -7.85 -3.12
CA VAL A 47 5.97 -7.15 -4.41
C VAL A 47 7.19 -6.26 -4.58
N VAL A 48 7.48 -5.93 -5.83
CA VAL A 48 8.42 -4.88 -6.20
C VAL A 48 7.77 -4.01 -7.27
N ASN A 49 7.93 -2.70 -7.15
CA ASN A 49 7.46 -1.74 -8.14
C ASN A 49 8.65 -0.93 -8.66
N GLN A 50 8.88 -1.00 -9.97
CA GLN A 50 10.00 -0.31 -10.63
C GLN A 50 9.66 1.13 -11.05
N ASP A 51 8.37 1.52 -10.95
CA ASP A 51 7.89 2.77 -11.52
C ASP A 51 7.79 3.90 -10.49
N CYS A 52 7.53 3.59 -9.21
CA CYS A 52 7.21 4.61 -8.22
C CYS A 52 7.90 4.39 -6.88
N ASP A 53 8.14 5.50 -6.19
CA ASP A 53 8.36 5.50 -4.75
C ASP A 53 7.01 5.39 -4.05
N ARG A 54 7.00 4.79 -2.87
CA ARG A 54 5.77 4.48 -2.15
C ARG A 54 5.89 4.80 -0.67
N VAL A 55 4.82 5.34 -0.11
CA VAL A 55 4.73 5.60 1.32
C VAL A 55 3.45 4.97 1.86
N TYR A 56 3.57 4.20 2.93
CA TYR A 56 2.44 3.78 3.74
C TYR A 56 2.37 4.67 4.98
N TYR A 57 1.15 5.11 5.31
CA TYR A 57 0.87 5.74 6.60
C TYR A 57 -0.18 4.92 7.33
N VAL A 58 0.20 4.34 8.47
CA VAL A 58 -0.72 3.54 9.27
C VAL A 58 -1.60 4.48 10.10
N ILE A 59 -2.91 4.43 9.85
CA ILE A 59 -3.89 5.24 10.58
C ILE A 59 -4.19 4.60 11.93
N GLU A 60 -4.49 3.30 11.92
CA GLU A 60 -4.79 2.53 13.12
C GLU A 60 -4.45 1.05 12.92
N GLY A 61 -4.34 0.32 14.02
CA GLY A 61 -4.00 -1.08 14.02
C GLY A 61 -2.52 -1.33 14.15
N ALA A 62 -2.08 -2.54 13.80
CA ALA A 62 -0.71 -2.98 13.94
C ALA A 62 -0.35 -4.01 12.87
N GLY A 63 0.92 -4.07 12.53
CA GLY A 63 1.44 -5.03 11.58
C GLY A 63 2.96 -5.08 11.62
N ARG A 64 3.54 -5.71 10.62
CA ARG A 64 4.98 -5.81 10.47
C ARG A 64 5.36 -5.75 9.00
N PHE A 65 6.45 -5.07 8.71
CA PHE A 65 6.98 -4.88 7.37
C PHE A 65 8.40 -5.43 7.27
N GLN A 66 8.69 -6.03 6.13
CA GLN A 66 10.07 -6.27 5.69
C GLN A 66 10.29 -5.48 4.41
N VAL A 67 11.14 -4.47 4.45
CA VAL A 67 11.47 -3.61 3.30
C VAL A 67 12.89 -3.92 2.87
N GLY A 68 13.03 -4.60 1.73
CA GLY A 68 14.30 -5.10 1.21
C GLY A 68 14.50 -6.60 1.45
N ASP A 69 15.26 -7.23 0.55
CA ASP A 69 15.60 -8.64 0.67
C ASP A 69 16.51 -8.88 1.87
N GLY A 70 16.12 -9.82 2.74
CA GLY A 70 16.88 -10.15 3.93
C GLY A 70 16.93 -9.05 4.99
N ALA A 71 16.16 -7.98 4.82
CA ALA A 71 16.09 -6.89 5.80
C ALA A 71 15.39 -7.34 7.08
N PRO A 72 15.65 -6.67 8.22
CA PRO A 72 14.92 -6.93 9.46
C PRO A 72 13.41 -6.71 9.26
N VAL A 73 12.62 -7.55 9.92
CA VAL A 73 11.17 -7.36 10.02
C VAL A 73 10.90 -6.38 11.14
N GLU A 74 10.15 -5.30 10.84
CA GLU A 74 9.91 -4.23 11.79
C GLU A 74 8.41 -4.12 12.10
N ALA A 75 8.08 -3.98 13.38
CA ALA A 75 6.71 -3.75 13.83
C ALA A 75 6.28 -2.31 13.51
N VAL A 76 5.02 -2.16 13.10
CA VAL A 76 4.39 -0.86 12.87
C VAL A 76 3.04 -0.79 13.58
N ALA A 77 2.63 0.42 13.90
CA ALA A 77 1.33 0.71 14.53
C ALA A 77 0.81 2.07 14.05
N GLY A 78 -0.37 2.44 14.49
CA GLY A 78 -0.98 3.74 14.12
C GLY A 78 -0.04 4.91 14.36
N GLY A 79 0.10 5.76 13.35
CA GLY A 79 1.02 6.90 13.34
C GLY A 79 2.37 6.65 12.67
N ASP A 80 2.67 5.41 12.30
CA ASP A 80 3.94 5.07 11.66
C ASP A 80 3.88 5.25 10.14
N PHE A 81 5.02 5.66 9.58
CA PHE A 81 5.24 5.74 8.14
C PHE A 81 6.21 4.65 7.71
N VAL A 82 5.96 4.08 6.53
CA VAL A 82 6.90 3.15 5.89
C VAL A 82 7.24 3.69 4.51
N PHE A 83 8.52 3.95 4.27
CA PHE A 83 8.98 4.40 2.96
C PHE A 83 9.58 3.24 2.17
N ILE A 84 9.11 3.08 0.93
CA ILE A 84 9.57 2.03 0.04
C ILE A 84 10.12 2.67 -1.22
N PRO A 85 11.44 2.73 -1.36
CA PRO A 85 12.06 3.24 -2.58
C PRO A 85 11.67 2.39 -3.80
N ARG A 86 11.54 3.02 -4.93
CA ARG A 86 11.37 2.37 -6.23
C ARG A 86 12.37 1.22 -6.38
N GLY A 87 11.89 0.07 -6.86
CA GLY A 87 12.74 -1.10 -7.10
C GLY A 87 13.10 -1.90 -5.86
N THR A 88 12.55 -1.57 -4.70
CA THR A 88 12.80 -2.30 -3.45
C THR A 88 11.69 -3.32 -3.20
N PRO A 89 12.01 -4.62 -3.13
CA PRO A 89 11.03 -5.63 -2.73
C PRO A 89 10.58 -5.41 -1.30
N TYR A 90 9.29 -5.60 -1.05
CA TYR A 90 8.77 -5.52 0.32
C TYR A 90 7.58 -6.43 0.51
N GLU A 91 7.29 -6.69 1.76
CA GLU A 91 6.20 -7.56 2.18
C GLU A 91 5.72 -7.14 3.57
N PHE A 92 4.46 -7.36 3.86
CA PHE A 92 3.94 -7.11 5.19
C PHE A 92 2.71 -7.95 5.49
N ASP A 93 2.37 -8.01 6.76
CA ASP A 93 1.09 -8.51 7.24
C ASP A 93 0.60 -7.64 8.40
N GLY A 94 -0.67 -7.74 8.69
CA GLY A 94 -1.25 -7.01 9.80
C GLY A 94 -2.76 -6.96 9.78
N ASN A 95 -3.26 -6.27 10.78
CA ASN A 95 -4.66 -5.86 10.89
C ASN A 95 -4.63 -4.34 11.04
N MET A 96 -4.75 -3.64 9.92
CA MET A 96 -4.48 -2.21 9.84
C MET A 96 -5.43 -1.49 8.91
N LEU A 97 -5.65 -0.22 9.22
CA LEU A 97 -6.15 0.79 8.30
C LEU A 97 -4.97 1.69 7.92
N TYR A 98 -4.72 1.85 6.62
CA TYR A 98 -3.60 2.67 6.16
C TYR A 98 -3.93 3.44 4.88
N LEU A 99 -3.12 4.45 4.61
CA LEU A 99 -3.03 5.08 3.30
C LEU A 99 -1.77 4.58 2.61
N VAL A 100 -1.86 4.31 1.32
CA VAL A 100 -0.69 4.08 0.47
C VAL A 100 -0.63 5.15 -0.60
N MET A 101 0.51 5.82 -0.70
CA MET A 101 0.75 6.92 -1.61
C MET A 101 1.88 6.56 -2.55
N ASN A 102 1.70 6.82 -3.84
CA ASN A 102 2.70 6.52 -4.86
C ASN A 102 3.00 7.76 -5.67
N GLY A 103 4.26 7.95 -5.99
CA GLY A 103 4.73 8.97 -6.93
C GLY A 103 5.75 8.38 -7.90
N PRO A 104 5.50 8.39 -9.22
CA PRO A 104 4.25 8.70 -9.93
C PRO A 104 3.04 7.87 -9.47
N ALA A 105 1.86 8.25 -9.95
CA ALA A 105 0.63 7.54 -9.61
C ALA A 105 0.72 6.06 -9.96
N PHE A 106 0.16 5.21 -9.08
CA PHE A 106 0.11 3.77 -9.29
C PHE A 106 -0.63 3.43 -10.58
N ARG A 107 -0.11 2.48 -11.34
CA ARG A 107 -0.76 1.89 -12.51
C ARG A 107 -1.04 0.42 -12.24
N ALA A 108 -2.26 -0.02 -12.58
CA ALA A 108 -2.65 -1.41 -12.44
C ALA A 108 -1.67 -2.33 -13.18
N GLY A 109 -1.27 -3.43 -12.53
CA GLY A 109 -0.33 -4.40 -13.08
C GLY A 109 1.14 -4.02 -12.97
N SER A 110 1.48 -2.86 -12.39
CA SER A 110 2.88 -2.43 -12.25
C SER A 110 3.61 -3.10 -11.09
N ASP A 111 2.89 -3.63 -10.10
CA ASP A 111 3.49 -4.44 -9.03
C ASP A 111 3.82 -5.85 -9.54
N ALA A 112 5.08 -6.24 -9.45
CA ALA A 112 5.50 -7.61 -9.72
C ALA A 112 5.45 -8.43 -8.44
N VAL A 113 4.69 -9.52 -8.45
CA VAL A 113 4.56 -10.41 -7.29
C VAL A 113 5.76 -11.35 -7.22
N LEU A 114 6.34 -11.46 -6.04
CA LEU A 114 7.52 -12.26 -5.74
C LEU A 114 7.17 -13.40 -4.77
N PRO A 115 8.03 -14.43 -4.64
CA PRO A 115 7.83 -15.47 -3.65
C PRO A 115 7.76 -14.90 -2.23
N ARG A 116 6.85 -15.45 -1.43
CA ARG A 116 6.65 -15.07 -0.04
C ARG A 116 7.90 -15.34 0.80
N ALA A 117 8.25 -14.38 1.68
CA ALA A 117 9.35 -14.47 2.62
C ALA A 117 8.90 -14.47 4.09
N LEU A 118 7.77 -13.82 4.38
CA LEU A 118 7.21 -13.75 5.75
C LEU A 118 6.28 -14.93 6.05
#